data_9bba295d49e867d0321a63799246e1b3
#
_entry.id   9bba295d49e867d0321a63799246e1b3
#
_cell.length_a   1.000
_cell.length_b   1.000
_cell.length_c   1.000
_cell.angle_alpha   90.00
_cell.angle_beta   90.00
_cell.angle_gamma   90.00
#
_symmetry.space_group_name_H-M   'P 1'
#
loop_
_entity.id
_entity.type
_entity.pdbx_description
1 polymer ?
#
loop_
_entity_poly.entity_id
_entity_poly.type
_entity_poly.pdbx_seq_one_letter_code
_entity_poly.pdbx_strand_id
1 'polypeptide(L)'
;MADITINSSDTNKIDVDVSDSDNLNLKLTGGDKGLRTHMLETIYPVGSIYINAGVATNPGTLLGFGTWSAFGTGRTIVGVDSSDTDFDAVRETGGSKTHTLTVDEIPSHTHSITVFNESGGPDGDVGGDSSSTSLGTVNTAATGGGSAHTIVQPYITAYMWRRTA
;
A
#
# COMPACT_ATOMS: atom_id res chain seq x y z
N MET A 1 56.57 -0.21 2.12
CA MET A 1 55.79 -1.25 1.40
C MET A 1 55.64 -0.76 -0.04
N ALA A 2 56.01 -1.55 -1.00
CA ALA A 2 55.84 -1.16 -2.38
C ALA A 2 54.41 -1.46 -2.77
N ASP A 3 53.70 -0.47 -3.31
CA ASP A 3 52.35 -0.63 -3.83
C ASP A 3 52.43 -1.45 -5.15
N ILE A 4 51.58 -2.44 -5.27
CA ILE A 4 51.38 -3.15 -6.53
C ILE A 4 50.36 -2.35 -7.33
N THR A 5 50.81 -1.65 -8.37
CA THR A 5 49.92 -0.99 -9.31
C THR A 5 49.67 -1.92 -10.51
N ILE A 6 48.43 -2.37 -10.65
CA ILE A 6 48.00 -3.14 -11.80
C ILE A 6 47.31 -2.20 -12.76
N ASN A 7 47.94 -1.80 -13.87
CA ASN A 7 47.31 -1.03 -14.94
C ASN A 7 46.81 -2.01 -16.01
N SER A 8 45.50 -2.11 -16.14
CA SER A 8 44.88 -2.79 -17.29
C SER A 8 44.50 -1.75 -18.34
N SER A 9 45.17 -1.76 -19.45
CA SER A 9 44.87 -0.92 -20.62
C SER A 9 43.87 -1.59 -21.57
N ASP A 10 43.48 -2.81 -21.28
CA ASP A 10 42.57 -3.59 -22.08
C ASP A 10 41.41 -4.16 -21.23
N THR A 11 40.32 -4.51 -21.89
CA THR A 11 39.10 -5.13 -21.33
C THR A 11 39.35 -6.49 -20.67
N ASN A 12 40.59 -6.81 -20.30
CA ASN A 12 41.00 -8.08 -19.79
C ASN A 12 40.75 -8.22 -18.29
N LYS A 13 40.18 -9.34 -17.92
CA LYS A 13 39.99 -9.83 -16.58
C LYS A 13 41.27 -9.77 -15.77
N ILE A 14 41.23 -9.18 -14.60
CA ILE A 14 42.25 -9.36 -13.56
C ILE A 14 41.77 -10.54 -12.72
N ASP A 15 42.33 -11.69 -12.89
CA ASP A 15 42.10 -12.84 -12.03
C ASP A 15 43.04 -12.74 -10.83
N VAL A 16 42.51 -12.56 -9.65
CA VAL A 16 43.25 -12.61 -8.40
C VAL A 16 42.94 -13.95 -7.75
N ASP A 17 43.86 -14.88 -7.86
CA ASP A 17 43.78 -16.18 -7.17
C ASP A 17 44.27 -16.00 -5.73
N VAL A 18 43.40 -16.21 -4.78
CA VAL A 18 43.72 -16.20 -3.36
C VAL A 18 43.73 -17.64 -2.90
N SER A 19 44.91 -18.23 -2.87
CA SER A 19 45.13 -19.64 -2.51
C SER A 19 45.00 -19.93 -1.03
N ASP A 20 44.75 -18.91 -0.20
CA ASP A 20 44.65 -19.05 1.26
C ASP A 20 43.31 -18.47 1.76
N SER A 21 42.77 -19.07 2.82
CA SER A 21 41.46 -18.74 3.39
C SER A 21 41.37 -17.36 4.05
N ASP A 22 42.40 -16.54 3.92
CA ASP A 22 42.47 -15.21 4.49
C ASP A 22 41.86 -14.14 3.56
N ASN A 23 41.11 -13.26 4.11
CA ASN A 23 40.29 -12.25 3.44
C ASN A 23 41.06 -11.43 2.38
N LEU A 24 40.61 -11.44 1.13
CA LEU A 24 41.00 -10.45 0.13
C LEU A 24 40.45 -9.08 0.50
N ASN A 25 41.28 -8.21 1.06
CA ASN A 25 40.92 -6.82 1.30
C ASN A 25 41.20 -5.97 0.06
N LEU A 26 40.23 -5.86 -0.83
CA LEU A 26 40.33 -4.97 -1.98
C LEU A 26 39.96 -3.54 -1.56
N LYS A 27 40.96 -2.68 -1.32
CA LYS A 27 40.75 -1.25 -1.06
C LYS A 27 40.86 -0.48 -2.36
N LEU A 28 39.75 -0.01 -2.88
CA LEU A 28 39.72 0.88 -4.04
C LEU A 28 39.88 2.32 -3.57
N THR A 29 41.03 2.94 -3.85
CA THR A 29 41.31 4.35 -3.61
C THR A 29 41.43 5.05 -4.96
N GLY A 30 40.42 5.87 -5.29
CA GLY A 30 40.45 6.65 -6.52
C GLY A 30 39.09 7.28 -6.78
N GLY A 31 39.04 8.40 -7.53
CA GLY A 31 37.84 9.17 -7.82
C GLY A 31 36.80 8.49 -8.72
N ASP A 32 37.05 7.28 -9.18
CA ASP A 32 36.08 6.49 -9.90
C ASP A 32 35.17 5.73 -8.95
N LYS A 33 33.96 5.44 -9.41
CA LYS A 33 32.97 4.68 -8.65
C LYS A 33 33.58 3.37 -8.20
N GLY A 34 33.89 3.23 -6.90
CA GLY A 34 34.46 2.04 -6.34
C GLY A 34 33.57 0.81 -6.59
N LEU A 35 34.14 -0.41 -6.50
CA LEU A 35 33.44 -1.68 -6.67
C LEU A 35 32.10 -1.72 -5.91
N ARG A 36 32.06 -1.20 -4.68
CA ARG A 36 30.83 -1.10 -3.87
C ARG A 36 29.73 -0.33 -4.58
N THR A 37 30.04 0.85 -5.13
CA THR A 37 29.07 1.69 -5.82
C THR A 37 28.57 0.99 -7.09
N HIS A 38 29.46 0.38 -7.86
CA HIS A 38 29.07 -0.39 -9.05
C HIS A 38 28.15 -1.57 -8.70
N MET A 39 28.46 -2.33 -7.64
CA MET A 39 27.59 -3.40 -7.15
C MET A 39 26.23 -2.87 -6.72
N LEU A 40 26.21 -1.75 -5.99
CA LEU A 40 24.93 -1.13 -5.54
C LEU A 40 24.11 -0.59 -6.72
N GLU A 41 24.75 -0.05 -7.75
CA GLU A 41 24.07 0.37 -9.00
C GLU A 41 23.41 -0.80 -9.73
N THR A 42 24.06 -1.97 -9.70
CA THR A 42 23.52 -3.19 -10.29
C THR A 42 22.35 -3.76 -9.48
N ILE A 43 22.46 -3.76 -8.15
CA ILE A 43 21.41 -4.28 -7.25
C ILE A 43 20.21 -3.35 -7.21
N TYR A 44 20.47 -2.05 -7.23
CA TYR A 44 19.43 -1.00 -7.15
C TYR A 44 19.51 -0.07 -8.37
N PRO A 45 19.11 -0.48 -9.56
CA PRO A 45 18.98 0.43 -10.69
C PRO A 45 17.96 1.54 -10.39
N VAL A 46 18.00 2.64 -11.15
CA VAL A 46 17.01 3.73 -11.00
C VAL A 46 15.61 3.18 -11.14
N GLY A 47 14.73 3.50 -10.20
CA GLY A 47 13.38 2.94 -10.11
C GLY A 47 13.23 1.83 -9.05
N SER A 48 14.30 1.20 -8.60
CA SER A 48 14.26 0.17 -7.55
C SER A 48 13.69 0.70 -6.25
N ILE A 49 13.06 -0.20 -5.50
CA ILE A 49 12.51 0.09 -4.17
C ILE A 49 13.39 -0.57 -3.12
N TYR A 50 13.82 0.21 -2.14
CA TYR A 50 14.48 -0.25 -0.92
C TYR A 50 13.46 -0.27 0.21
N ILE A 51 13.37 -1.39 0.93
CA ILE A 51 12.45 -1.57 2.07
C ILE A 51 13.27 -1.87 3.32
N ASN A 52 12.96 -1.17 4.42
CA ASN A 52 13.62 -1.37 5.71
C ASN A 52 12.59 -1.28 6.85
N ALA A 53 12.48 -2.33 7.64
CA ALA A 53 11.52 -2.40 8.74
C ALA A 53 12.02 -1.73 10.04
N GLY A 54 13.31 -1.39 10.14
CA GLY A 54 13.93 -0.90 11.39
C GLY A 54 14.54 0.49 11.32
N VAL A 55 14.94 0.95 10.14
CA VAL A 55 15.76 2.17 10.00
C VAL A 55 15.10 3.17 9.07
N ALA A 56 14.80 4.36 9.61
CA ALA A 56 14.19 5.48 8.89
C ALA A 56 15.17 6.27 8.00
N THR A 57 16.47 6.01 8.14
CA THR A 57 17.50 6.78 7.41
C THR A 57 17.37 6.58 5.91
N ASN A 58 17.41 7.67 5.15
CA ASN A 58 17.40 7.64 3.68
C ASN A 58 18.53 6.75 3.16
N PRO A 59 18.27 5.82 2.22
CA PRO A 59 19.29 4.92 1.66
C PRO A 59 20.48 5.64 1.04
N GLY A 60 20.31 6.84 0.50
CA GLY A 60 21.42 7.66 0.00
C GLY A 60 22.45 7.96 1.08
N THR A 61 21.99 8.22 2.31
CA THR A 61 22.87 8.39 3.46
C THR A 61 23.35 7.06 4.02
N LEU A 62 22.46 6.07 4.16
CA LEU A 62 22.75 4.77 4.75
C LEU A 62 23.75 3.94 3.91
N LEU A 63 23.55 3.93 2.61
CA LEU A 63 24.35 3.18 1.64
C LEU A 63 25.50 4.03 1.06
N GLY A 64 25.43 5.36 1.23
CA GLY A 64 26.37 6.31 0.62
C GLY A 64 26.28 6.35 -0.91
N PHE A 65 25.10 6.10 -1.47
CA PHE A 65 24.92 5.85 -2.87
C PHE A 65 23.51 6.23 -3.33
N GLY A 66 23.44 6.89 -4.50
CA GLY A 66 22.19 7.23 -5.19
C GLY A 66 21.35 8.31 -4.50
N THR A 67 20.34 8.77 -5.20
CA THR A 67 19.31 9.69 -4.70
C THR A 67 18.01 8.93 -4.50
N TRP A 68 17.35 9.11 -3.37
CA TRP A 68 16.19 8.33 -2.97
C TRP A 68 15.07 9.24 -2.46
N SER A 69 13.86 8.91 -2.81
CA SER A 69 12.65 9.56 -2.29
C SER A 69 11.75 8.55 -1.59
N ALA A 70 11.02 8.99 -0.56
CA ALA A 70 10.02 8.16 0.09
C ALA A 70 9.01 7.64 -0.95
N PHE A 71 8.58 6.39 -0.81
CA PHE A 71 7.69 5.72 -1.75
C PHE A 71 6.57 4.99 -1.02
N GLY A 72 5.36 5.04 -1.56
CA GLY A 72 4.22 4.26 -1.09
C GLY A 72 3.77 4.57 0.34
N THR A 73 4.04 5.77 0.87
CA THR A 73 3.71 6.14 2.25
C THR A 73 2.21 5.97 2.55
N GLY A 74 1.89 5.07 3.49
CA GLY A 74 0.53 4.73 3.88
C GLY A 74 -0.28 4.00 2.82
N ARG A 75 0.38 3.34 1.85
CA ARG A 75 -0.24 2.58 0.76
C ARG A 75 0.30 1.16 0.67
N THR A 76 -0.51 0.27 0.16
CA THR A 76 -0.10 -1.08 -0.27
C THR A 76 0.40 -1.01 -1.71
N ILE A 77 1.48 -1.72 -2.03
CA ILE A 77 1.99 -1.84 -3.39
C ILE A 77 1.20 -2.93 -4.11
N VAL A 78 0.72 -2.60 -5.31
CA VAL A 78 0.04 -3.52 -6.22
C VAL A 78 0.85 -3.59 -7.52
N GLY A 79 0.85 -4.75 -8.17
CA GLY A 79 1.46 -4.90 -9.51
C GLY A 79 0.67 -4.14 -10.57
N VAL A 80 1.38 -3.64 -11.58
CA VAL A 80 0.72 -3.04 -12.75
C VAL A 80 -0.01 -4.13 -13.55
N ASP A 81 -1.26 -3.86 -13.90
CA ASP A 81 -2.06 -4.65 -14.82
C ASP A 81 -2.61 -3.74 -15.93
N SER A 82 -2.02 -3.82 -17.12
CA SER A 82 -2.40 -2.98 -18.26
C SER A 82 -3.81 -3.26 -18.80
N SER A 83 -4.49 -4.29 -18.32
CA SER A 83 -5.85 -4.63 -18.69
C SER A 83 -6.90 -4.10 -17.70
N ASP A 84 -6.48 -3.60 -16.55
CA ASP A 84 -7.33 -3.04 -15.50
C ASP A 84 -7.08 -1.55 -15.34
N THR A 85 -8.06 -0.71 -15.64
CA THR A 85 -7.96 0.75 -15.59
C THR A 85 -7.67 1.33 -14.22
N ASP A 86 -7.81 0.55 -13.15
CA ASP A 86 -7.46 0.98 -11.79
C ASP A 86 -5.96 0.77 -11.48
N PHE A 87 -5.24 -0.01 -12.32
CA PHE A 87 -3.86 -0.43 -12.11
C PHE A 87 -2.98 -0.37 -13.37
N ASP A 88 -3.38 0.37 -14.41
CA ASP A 88 -2.74 0.33 -15.73
C ASP A 88 -1.44 1.15 -15.83
N ALA A 89 -1.20 2.03 -14.88
CA ALA A 89 -0.05 2.92 -14.91
C ALA A 89 0.89 2.77 -13.71
N VAL A 90 2.21 2.85 -13.97
CA VAL A 90 3.23 2.83 -12.92
C VAL A 90 3.06 4.04 -11.99
N ARG A 91 3.04 3.80 -10.69
CA ARG A 91 2.87 4.81 -9.62
C ARG A 91 1.48 5.44 -9.56
N GLU A 92 0.53 4.87 -10.20
CA GLU A 92 -0.85 5.24 -10.01
C GLU A 92 -1.29 5.08 -8.56
N THR A 93 -2.25 5.86 -8.13
CA THR A 93 -2.71 5.82 -6.73
C THR A 93 -4.22 5.85 -6.67
N GLY A 94 -4.78 4.92 -5.92
CA GLY A 94 -6.22 4.79 -5.73
C GLY A 94 -6.57 4.26 -4.35
N GLY A 95 -7.82 3.81 -4.22
CA GLY A 95 -8.37 3.20 -3.03
C GLY A 95 -8.71 4.17 -1.90
N SER A 96 -9.37 3.67 -0.88
CA SER A 96 -9.79 4.41 0.32
C SER A 96 -9.43 3.61 1.58
N LYS A 97 -9.35 4.28 2.72
CA LYS A 97 -9.20 3.67 4.04
C LYS A 97 -10.54 3.45 4.73
N THR A 98 -11.56 4.16 4.29
CA THR A 98 -12.89 4.11 4.88
C THR A 98 -13.94 4.09 3.78
N HIS A 99 -15.08 3.48 4.07
CA HIS A 99 -16.23 3.44 3.18
C HIS A 99 -17.51 3.69 3.94
N THR A 100 -18.43 4.46 3.35
CA THR A 100 -19.80 4.62 3.83
C THR A 100 -20.71 3.84 2.90
N LEU A 101 -21.45 2.88 3.44
CA LEU A 101 -22.37 2.06 2.65
C LEU A 101 -23.43 2.93 1.97
N THR A 102 -23.64 2.67 0.71
CA THR A 102 -24.77 3.18 -0.07
C THR A 102 -25.96 2.23 0.04
N VAL A 103 -27.15 2.71 -0.34
CA VAL A 103 -28.37 1.85 -0.35
C VAL A 103 -28.18 0.62 -1.26
N ASP A 104 -27.51 0.80 -2.38
CA ASP A 104 -27.33 -0.27 -3.38
C ASP A 104 -26.34 -1.35 -2.92
N GLU A 105 -25.51 -1.04 -1.94
CA GLU A 105 -24.54 -1.99 -1.33
C GLU A 105 -25.14 -2.83 -0.19
N ILE A 106 -26.38 -2.49 0.23
CA ILE A 106 -27.10 -3.24 1.27
C ILE A 106 -28.00 -4.26 0.57
N PRO A 107 -27.94 -5.56 0.94
CA PRO A 107 -28.86 -6.55 0.40
C PRO A 107 -30.31 -6.13 0.57
N SER A 108 -31.13 -6.33 -0.46
CA SER A 108 -32.56 -6.07 -0.37
C SER A 108 -33.18 -6.88 0.78
N HIS A 109 -33.88 -6.20 1.67
CA HIS A 109 -34.54 -6.82 2.82
C HIS A 109 -35.86 -6.12 3.11
N THR A 110 -36.75 -6.82 3.82
CA THR A 110 -38.06 -6.33 4.24
C THR A 110 -38.25 -6.53 5.73
N HIS A 111 -39.04 -5.67 6.33
CA HIS A 111 -39.49 -5.81 7.71
C HIS A 111 -41.00 -6.10 7.72
N SER A 112 -41.39 -7.13 8.49
CA SER A 112 -42.80 -7.42 8.74
C SER A 112 -43.24 -6.66 9.99
N ILE A 113 -44.32 -5.89 9.86
CA ILE A 113 -44.97 -5.22 10.98
C ILE A 113 -46.34 -5.89 11.18
N THR A 114 -46.56 -6.46 12.38
CA THR A 114 -47.85 -6.98 12.75
C THR A 114 -48.70 -5.81 13.27
N VAL A 115 -49.72 -5.41 12.52
CA VAL A 115 -50.72 -4.43 12.96
C VAL A 115 -51.89 -5.20 13.55
N PHE A 116 -52.24 -4.89 14.78
CA PHE A 116 -53.44 -5.43 15.41
C PHE A 116 -54.62 -4.52 14.98
N ASN A 117 -55.65 -5.13 14.41
CA ASN A 117 -56.88 -4.46 14.08
C ASN A 117 -57.79 -4.59 15.32
N GLU A 118 -57.73 -3.60 16.25
CA GLU A 118 -58.71 -3.54 17.30
C GLU A 118 -59.95 -2.80 16.80
N SER A 119 -61.02 -3.56 16.69
CA SER A 119 -62.34 -3.04 16.38
C SER A 119 -62.94 -2.40 17.62
N GLY A 120 -62.80 -1.08 17.75
CA GLY A 120 -63.62 -0.30 18.68
C GLY A 120 -63.03 0.08 20.04
N GLY A 121 -62.00 0.95 20.09
CA GLY A 121 -61.56 1.67 21.29
C GLY A 121 -61.34 3.14 21.01
N PRO A 122 -61.63 4.07 21.96
CA PRO A 122 -61.55 5.52 21.72
C PRO A 122 -60.17 6.13 21.85
N ASP A 123 -59.12 5.33 22.02
CA ASP A 123 -57.78 5.83 22.30
C ASP A 123 -56.71 5.28 21.33
N GLY A 124 -56.23 6.18 20.47
CA GLY A 124 -54.89 6.20 19.94
C GLY A 124 -54.44 5.00 19.14
N ASP A 125 -55.27 4.56 18.23
CA ASP A 125 -54.98 3.38 17.40
C ASP A 125 -53.97 3.66 16.28
N VAL A 126 -52.95 2.89 16.22
CA VAL A 126 -52.05 2.78 15.04
C VAL A 126 -52.63 1.85 13.97
N GLY A 127 -53.87 1.42 14.14
CA GLY A 127 -54.67 0.65 13.20
C GLY A 127 -55.74 1.53 12.63
N GLY A 128 -55.78 1.70 11.33
CA GLY A 128 -56.76 2.52 10.62
C GLY A 128 -58.17 2.14 10.99
N ASP A 129 -59.04 3.18 11.20
CA ASP A 129 -60.48 3.10 11.30
C ASP A 129 -61.04 2.13 10.26
N SER A 130 -61.92 1.23 10.66
CA SER A 130 -62.58 0.22 9.82
C SER A 130 -63.44 0.80 8.68
N SER A 131 -63.53 2.15 8.60
CA SER A 131 -64.12 2.87 7.48
C SER A 131 -63.11 3.46 6.49
N SER A 132 -61.82 3.36 6.76
CA SER A 132 -60.77 3.85 5.87
C SER A 132 -60.17 2.66 5.06
N THR A 133 -60.36 2.66 3.76
CA THR A 133 -59.75 1.75 2.81
C THR A 133 -58.26 2.01 2.54
N SER A 134 -57.64 2.91 3.30
CA SER A 134 -56.25 3.28 3.21
C SER A 134 -55.51 2.88 4.48
N LEU A 135 -54.81 1.79 4.46
CA LEU A 135 -53.78 1.49 5.46
C LEU A 135 -52.68 2.56 5.33
N GLY A 136 -52.55 3.42 6.31
CA GLY A 136 -51.48 4.40 6.34
C GLY A 136 -50.10 3.68 6.29
N THR A 137 -49.14 4.32 5.69
CA THR A 137 -47.74 3.79 5.68
C THR A 137 -47.19 3.89 7.10
N VAL A 138 -46.94 2.75 7.73
CA VAL A 138 -46.25 2.68 9.01
C VAL A 138 -44.74 2.53 8.74
N ASN A 139 -43.99 3.53 9.14
CA ASN A 139 -42.54 3.50 9.04
C ASN A 139 -41.95 2.96 10.36
N THR A 140 -41.03 2.03 10.28
CA THR A 140 -40.21 1.68 11.44
C THR A 140 -39.24 2.81 11.77
N ALA A 141 -38.83 2.92 13.03
CA ALA A 141 -37.83 3.87 13.42
C ALA A 141 -36.50 3.60 12.63
N ALA A 142 -35.85 4.68 12.23
CA ALA A 142 -34.56 4.57 11.56
C ALA A 142 -33.52 3.93 12.49
N THR A 143 -32.81 2.93 11.99
CA THR A 143 -31.70 2.29 12.72
C THR A 143 -30.45 2.41 11.87
N GLY A 144 -29.35 2.85 12.49
CA GLY A 144 -28.06 3.06 11.84
C GLY A 144 -27.68 4.54 11.75
N GLY A 145 -26.39 4.83 11.76
CA GLY A 145 -25.85 6.21 11.81
C GLY A 145 -25.27 6.72 10.50
N GLY A 146 -25.20 5.91 9.44
CA GLY A 146 -24.60 6.29 8.15
C GLY A 146 -23.12 6.68 8.24
N SER A 147 -22.41 6.29 9.32
CA SER A 147 -21.01 6.61 9.50
C SER A 147 -20.11 5.69 8.65
N ALA A 148 -19.02 6.24 8.15
CA ALA A 148 -18.02 5.47 7.46
C ALA A 148 -17.36 4.43 8.38
N HIS A 149 -17.11 3.23 7.89
CA HIS A 149 -16.36 2.19 8.57
C HIS A 149 -14.99 1.99 7.92
N THR A 150 -14.03 1.44 8.69
CA THR A 150 -12.69 1.14 8.21
C THR A 150 -12.70 -0.11 7.35
N ILE A 151 -12.05 -0.01 6.17
CA ILE A 151 -11.85 -1.13 5.24
C ILE A 151 -10.38 -1.53 5.10
N VAL A 152 -9.53 -1.09 6.04
CA VAL A 152 -8.10 -1.40 6.05
C VAL A 152 -7.89 -2.82 6.58
N GLN A 153 -7.23 -3.67 5.76
CA GLN A 153 -6.79 -4.99 6.17
C GLN A 153 -5.68 -4.91 7.24
N PRO A 154 -5.43 -5.99 8.02
CA PRO A 154 -4.28 -6.04 8.90
C PRO A 154 -2.99 -5.77 8.12
N TYR A 155 -2.11 -4.95 8.68
CA TYR A 155 -0.88 -4.52 8.02
C TYR A 155 0.29 -4.43 9.00
N ILE A 156 1.49 -4.42 8.46
CA ILE A 156 2.73 -4.04 9.13
C ILE A 156 3.41 -2.95 8.31
N THR A 157 3.98 -1.97 8.96
CA THR A 157 4.65 -0.85 8.28
C THR A 157 6.14 -1.07 8.17
N ALA A 158 6.72 -0.58 7.07
CA ALA A 158 8.15 -0.48 6.83
C ALA A 158 8.46 0.85 6.13
N TYR A 159 9.69 1.30 6.21
CA TYR A 159 10.16 2.43 5.42
C TYR A 159 10.44 1.95 4.00
N MET A 160 9.85 2.63 3.03
CA MET A 160 10.03 2.35 1.61
C MET A 160 10.59 3.56 0.90
N TRP A 161 11.61 3.35 0.08
CA TRP A 161 12.31 4.38 -0.67
C TRP A 161 12.49 3.94 -2.11
N ARG A 162 12.25 4.84 -3.06
CA ARG A 162 12.50 4.60 -4.48
C ARG A 162 13.75 5.33 -4.92
N ARG A 163 14.68 4.64 -5.61
CA ARG A 163 15.83 5.28 -6.22
C ARG A 163 15.39 6.17 -7.38
N THR A 164 15.89 7.44 -7.40
CA THR A 164 15.56 8.45 -8.41
C THR A 164 16.75 8.82 -9.30
N ALA A 165 17.96 8.66 -8.80
CA ALA A 165 19.22 8.85 -9.53
C ALA A 165 20.35 8.01 -8.95
#